data_a4dd39ef1aab3885e9095fb468cd9907
#
_entry.id   a4dd39ef1aab3885e9095fb468cd9907
#
_cell.length_a   1.000
_cell.length_b   1.000
_cell.length_c   1.000
_cell.angle_alpha   90.00
_cell.angle_beta   90.00
_cell.angle_gamma   90.00
#
_symmetry.space_group_name_H-M   'P 1'
#
loop_
_entity.id
_entity.type
_entity.pdbx_description
1 polymer ?
#
loop_
_entity_poly.entity_id
_entity_poly.type
_entity_poly.pdbx_seq_one_letter_code
_entity_poly.pdbx_strand_id
1 'polypeptide(L)'
;MVVFPVPALMVHARELHRLGPANNDRLSAVRVALSVAVPGMFLLLIGRPDLMMYAVFGALTGMYGRNETHQLRLKHQAQAALFLVGGLTIGVFLSANHIHSWWLVLVATLFAGAGSLYADSVRLKPIGPFFGILALGACASVPTSVPLTTAVLIGAGSAAFSLVVGFGGWFRSRTWVAGAGRGVPALRGPQSQAALVHAARYSLAVGAAGAIGVLSGSGHPHWAMAAAAVPLAGADLPSRVHRGIHRIVGTFLGLGIVAVVLFPGPLSPLHYFPGHTTVVLAVLVVLCQFPTELFMARHYGWAMVFFTPVILLIAQLAAPMDPGVLVMERAIETFVGAVVGIAVAVLVRSRRGGLVGPPAG
;
A
#
# COMPACT_ATOMS: atom_id res chain seq x y z
N MET A 1 -19.92 21.82 18.89
CA MET A 1 -19.26 20.77 19.70
C MET A 1 -20.17 19.54 19.69
N VAL A 2 -19.87 18.52 18.89
CA VAL A 2 -20.69 17.30 18.81
C VAL A 2 -20.27 16.39 19.95
N VAL A 3 -21.05 16.36 21.01
CA VAL A 3 -20.86 15.43 22.12
C VAL A 3 -21.37 14.07 21.65
N PHE A 4 -20.48 13.15 21.34
CA PHE A 4 -20.86 11.75 21.11
C PHE A 4 -21.30 11.13 22.43
N PRO A 5 -22.45 10.47 22.51
CA PRO A 5 -22.86 9.77 23.72
C PRO A 5 -21.89 8.64 24.03
N VAL A 6 -21.54 8.48 25.31
CA VAL A 6 -20.57 7.49 25.83
C VAL A 6 -20.77 6.06 25.28
N PRO A 7 -22.02 5.57 25.07
CA PRO A 7 -22.24 4.27 24.42
C PRO A 7 -21.75 4.20 22.97
N ALA A 8 -21.84 5.30 22.22
CA ALA A 8 -21.35 5.33 20.82
C ALA A 8 -19.80 5.24 20.76
N LEU A 9 -19.11 5.87 21.72
CA LEU A 9 -17.66 5.80 21.83
C LEU A 9 -17.19 4.37 22.15
N MET A 10 -17.87 3.66 23.04
CA MET A 10 -17.56 2.27 23.39
C MET A 10 -17.81 1.31 22.24
N VAL A 11 -18.84 1.52 21.43
CA VAL A 11 -19.10 0.72 20.22
C VAL A 11 -17.99 0.95 19.19
N HIS A 12 -17.59 2.19 18.96
CA HIS A 12 -16.48 2.49 18.04
C HIS A 12 -15.14 1.93 18.55
N ALA A 13 -14.85 1.98 19.85
CA ALA A 13 -13.65 1.39 20.43
C ALA A 13 -13.61 -0.14 20.24
N ARG A 14 -14.72 -0.84 20.44
CA ARG A 14 -14.83 -2.29 20.19
C ARG A 14 -14.61 -2.64 18.71
N GLU A 15 -15.17 -1.88 17.79
CA GLU A 15 -14.99 -2.10 16.36
C GLU A 15 -13.53 -1.86 15.91
N LEU A 16 -12.81 -0.91 16.53
CA LEU A 16 -11.38 -0.66 16.27
C LEU A 16 -10.49 -1.85 16.66
N HIS A 17 -10.88 -2.65 17.67
CA HIS A 17 -10.10 -3.81 18.12
C HIS A 17 -10.57 -5.15 17.57
N ARG A 18 -11.68 -5.15 16.79
CA ARG A 18 -12.29 -6.37 16.30
C ARG A 18 -11.46 -6.99 15.18
N LEU A 19 -10.97 -8.21 15.42
CA LEU A 19 -10.36 -9.04 14.38
C LEU A 19 -11.47 -9.59 13.47
N GLY A 20 -11.36 -9.35 12.17
CA GLY A 20 -12.23 -9.97 11.17
C GLY A 20 -12.12 -11.51 11.16
N PRO A 21 -13.12 -12.21 10.59
CA PRO A 21 -13.09 -13.65 10.49
C PRO A 21 -11.90 -14.15 9.67
N ALA A 22 -11.36 -15.32 10.04
CA ALA A 22 -10.30 -15.97 9.28
C ALA A 22 -10.88 -16.60 7.99
N ASN A 23 -10.24 -16.35 6.85
CA ASN A 23 -10.68 -16.85 5.55
C ASN A 23 -9.47 -17.28 4.71
N ASN A 24 -8.88 -18.46 5.04
CA ASN A 24 -7.69 -19.00 4.38
C ASN A 24 -6.50 -18.00 4.27
N ASP A 25 -6.43 -17.07 5.21
CA ASP A 25 -5.45 -15.98 5.20
C ASP A 25 -4.00 -16.47 5.19
N ARG A 26 -3.74 -17.65 5.80
CA ARG A 26 -2.40 -18.27 5.84
C ARG A 26 -1.86 -18.58 4.45
N LEU A 27 -2.68 -19.19 3.58
CA LEU A 27 -2.26 -19.51 2.20
C LEU A 27 -1.98 -18.25 1.38
N SER A 28 -2.79 -17.22 1.58
CA SER A 28 -2.56 -15.92 0.96
C SER A 28 -1.25 -15.28 1.47
N ALA A 29 -1.04 -15.29 2.78
CA ALA A 29 0.15 -14.75 3.41
C ALA A 29 1.43 -15.47 2.94
N VAL A 30 1.40 -16.81 2.85
CA VAL A 30 2.53 -17.60 2.31
C VAL A 30 2.81 -17.24 0.86
N ARG A 31 1.78 -17.12 0.00
CA ARG A 31 1.98 -16.75 -1.41
C ARG A 31 2.65 -15.39 -1.55
N VAL A 32 2.15 -14.38 -0.84
CA VAL A 32 2.72 -13.03 -0.91
C VAL A 32 4.11 -12.98 -0.29
N ALA A 33 4.33 -13.66 0.84
CA ALA A 33 5.66 -13.75 1.44
C ALA A 33 6.67 -14.41 0.49
N LEU A 34 6.29 -15.50 -0.20
CA LEU A 34 7.15 -16.12 -1.22
C LEU A 34 7.39 -15.19 -2.41
N SER A 35 6.36 -14.45 -2.83
CA SER A 35 6.49 -13.48 -3.93
C SER A 35 7.49 -12.37 -3.63
N VAL A 36 7.65 -11.98 -2.36
CA VAL A 36 8.64 -11.01 -1.90
C VAL A 36 9.98 -11.68 -1.60
N ALA A 37 9.94 -12.84 -0.92
CA ALA A 37 11.15 -13.52 -0.45
C ALA A 37 12.05 -13.97 -1.60
N VAL A 38 11.50 -14.63 -2.61
CA VAL A 38 12.33 -15.24 -3.69
C VAL A 38 13.05 -14.16 -4.50
N PRO A 39 12.39 -13.12 -5.07
CA PRO A 39 13.13 -12.08 -5.79
C PRO A 39 14.02 -11.26 -4.87
N GLY A 40 13.60 -10.96 -3.64
CA GLY A 40 14.39 -10.20 -2.68
C GLY A 40 15.65 -10.93 -2.26
N MET A 41 15.56 -12.21 -1.91
CA MET A 41 16.73 -13.03 -1.56
C MET A 41 17.65 -13.27 -2.76
N PHE A 42 17.10 -13.40 -3.97
CA PHE A 42 17.92 -13.47 -5.19
C PHE A 42 18.78 -12.21 -5.36
N LEU A 43 18.19 -11.01 -5.18
CA LEU A 43 18.93 -9.75 -5.25
C LEU A 43 20.00 -9.65 -4.15
N LEU A 44 19.69 -10.14 -2.94
CA LEU A 44 20.67 -10.21 -1.85
C LEU A 44 21.85 -11.13 -2.22
N LEU A 45 21.58 -12.31 -2.77
CA LEU A 45 22.61 -13.29 -3.16
C LEU A 45 23.54 -12.78 -4.26
N ILE A 46 23.04 -11.98 -5.20
CA ILE A 46 23.88 -11.35 -6.24
C ILE A 46 24.52 -10.04 -5.78
N GLY A 47 24.44 -9.69 -4.48
CA GLY A 47 25.07 -8.50 -3.91
C GLY A 47 24.37 -7.18 -4.28
N ARG A 48 23.09 -7.22 -4.69
CA ARG A 48 22.32 -6.03 -5.09
C ARG A 48 21.04 -5.82 -4.23
N PRO A 49 21.17 -5.77 -2.89
CA PRO A 49 20.04 -5.53 -2.00
C PRO A 49 19.42 -4.12 -2.16
N ASP A 50 20.18 -3.17 -2.67
CA ASP A 50 19.75 -1.83 -3.04
C ASP A 50 18.55 -1.85 -4.03
N LEU A 51 18.44 -2.86 -4.85
CA LEU A 51 17.39 -3.03 -5.84
C LEU A 51 16.13 -3.75 -5.28
N MET A 52 16.19 -4.21 -4.02
CA MET A 52 15.10 -4.96 -3.39
C MET A 52 13.78 -4.17 -3.36
N MET A 53 13.84 -2.85 -3.32
CA MET A 53 12.67 -1.99 -3.38
C MET A 53 11.85 -2.23 -4.66
N TYR A 54 12.47 -2.31 -5.82
CA TYR A 54 11.78 -2.58 -7.09
C TYR A 54 11.14 -3.96 -7.10
N ALA A 55 11.85 -4.95 -6.58
CA ALA A 55 11.33 -6.32 -6.46
C ALA A 55 10.12 -6.38 -5.52
N VAL A 56 10.17 -5.74 -4.35
CA VAL A 56 9.07 -5.72 -3.39
C VAL A 56 7.82 -5.07 -3.99
N PHE A 57 7.94 -3.88 -4.63
CA PHE A 57 6.78 -3.24 -5.24
C PHE A 57 6.16 -4.07 -6.37
N GLY A 58 6.97 -4.75 -7.19
CA GLY A 58 6.47 -5.71 -8.16
C GLY A 58 5.76 -6.90 -7.49
N ALA A 59 6.34 -7.45 -6.43
CA ALA A 59 5.82 -8.60 -5.70
C ALA A 59 4.49 -8.32 -4.95
N LEU A 60 4.22 -7.05 -4.56
CA LEU A 60 2.93 -6.66 -3.98
C LEU A 60 1.74 -6.95 -4.90
N THR A 61 1.96 -7.22 -6.18
CA THR A 61 0.97 -7.80 -7.11
C THR A 61 0.28 -9.02 -6.51
N GLY A 62 1.00 -9.85 -5.75
CA GLY A 62 0.48 -11.03 -5.07
C GLY A 62 -0.63 -10.78 -4.05
N MET A 63 -0.74 -9.55 -3.52
CA MET A 63 -1.79 -9.17 -2.56
C MET A 63 -3.19 -9.09 -3.18
N TYR A 64 -3.27 -8.97 -4.50
CA TYR A 64 -4.54 -8.83 -5.22
C TYR A 64 -5.18 -10.19 -5.52
N GLY A 65 -6.53 -10.21 -5.61
CA GLY A 65 -7.28 -11.44 -5.91
C GLY A 65 -7.21 -12.51 -4.82
N ARG A 66 -7.02 -12.15 -3.57
CA ARG A 66 -6.75 -13.02 -2.40
C ARG A 66 -7.63 -14.26 -2.31
N ASN A 67 -8.95 -14.10 -2.36
CA ASN A 67 -9.96 -15.14 -2.15
C ASN A 67 -10.72 -15.48 -3.44
N GLU A 68 -10.10 -15.23 -4.59
CA GLU A 68 -10.72 -15.43 -5.89
C GLU A 68 -10.33 -16.77 -6.51
N THR A 69 -11.12 -17.20 -7.50
CA THR A 69 -10.78 -18.35 -8.36
C THR A 69 -9.45 -18.09 -9.08
N HIS A 70 -8.75 -19.13 -9.49
CA HIS A 70 -7.43 -19.00 -10.10
C HIS A 70 -7.41 -18.07 -11.33
N GLN A 71 -8.44 -18.16 -12.20
CA GLN A 71 -8.56 -17.32 -13.39
C GLN A 71 -8.79 -15.85 -13.04
N LEU A 72 -9.74 -15.58 -12.12
CA LEU A 72 -10.09 -14.23 -11.73
C LEU A 72 -8.91 -13.58 -10.96
N ARG A 73 -8.24 -14.37 -10.12
CA ARG A 73 -7.01 -13.95 -9.44
C ARG A 73 -5.93 -13.57 -10.43
N LEU A 74 -5.64 -14.43 -11.43
CA LEU A 74 -4.65 -14.14 -12.45
C LEU A 74 -4.98 -12.84 -13.18
N LYS A 75 -6.24 -12.63 -13.55
CA LYS A 75 -6.70 -11.38 -14.19
C LYS A 75 -6.48 -10.17 -13.31
N HIS A 76 -6.93 -10.21 -12.05
CA HIS A 76 -6.79 -9.07 -11.13
C HIS A 76 -5.32 -8.82 -10.75
N GLN A 77 -4.51 -9.85 -10.61
CA GLN A 77 -3.07 -9.71 -10.40
C GLN A 77 -2.39 -9.09 -11.62
N ALA A 78 -2.72 -9.50 -12.85
CA ALA A 78 -2.16 -8.89 -14.06
C ALA A 78 -2.55 -7.40 -14.17
N GLN A 79 -3.79 -7.06 -13.85
CA GLN A 79 -4.25 -5.67 -13.79
C GLN A 79 -3.54 -4.86 -12.69
N ALA A 80 -3.34 -5.45 -11.52
CA ALA A 80 -2.58 -4.85 -10.44
C ALA A 80 -1.10 -4.69 -10.80
N ALA A 81 -0.49 -5.68 -11.46
CA ALA A 81 0.89 -5.62 -11.94
C ALA A 81 1.11 -4.42 -12.87
N LEU A 82 0.21 -4.21 -13.83
CA LEU A 82 0.26 -3.06 -14.74
C LEU A 82 0.25 -1.74 -13.96
N PHE A 83 -0.61 -1.64 -12.95
CA PHE A 83 -0.75 -0.44 -12.14
C PHE A 83 0.47 -0.21 -11.23
N LEU A 84 0.98 -1.25 -10.56
CA LEU A 84 2.12 -1.16 -9.65
C LEU A 84 3.43 -0.90 -10.40
N VAL A 85 3.68 -1.65 -11.48
CA VAL A 85 4.87 -1.46 -12.33
C VAL A 85 4.80 -0.11 -13.04
N GLY A 86 3.60 0.34 -13.44
CA GLY A 86 3.39 1.69 -13.97
C GLY A 86 3.77 2.77 -12.98
N GLY A 87 3.31 2.67 -11.72
CA GLY A 87 3.70 3.59 -10.64
C GLY A 87 5.21 3.58 -10.37
N LEU A 88 5.81 2.39 -10.25
CA LEU A 88 7.26 2.22 -10.12
C LEU A 88 8.01 2.89 -11.29
N THR A 89 7.59 2.64 -12.53
CA THR A 89 8.22 3.20 -13.74
C THR A 89 8.20 4.72 -13.72
N ILE A 90 7.05 5.32 -13.40
CA ILE A 90 6.91 6.78 -13.28
C ILE A 90 7.82 7.30 -12.16
N GLY A 91 7.84 6.64 -11.01
CA GLY A 91 8.70 7.02 -9.89
C GLY A 91 10.19 7.01 -10.24
N VAL A 92 10.67 5.92 -10.83
CA VAL A 92 12.07 5.81 -11.28
C VAL A 92 12.41 6.84 -12.36
N PHE A 93 11.48 7.11 -13.28
CA PHE A 93 11.65 8.16 -14.29
C PHE A 93 11.82 9.55 -13.66
N LEU A 94 11.00 9.89 -12.67
CA LEU A 94 11.12 11.16 -11.93
C LEU A 94 12.46 11.25 -11.20
N SER A 95 12.90 10.17 -10.53
CA SER A 95 14.18 10.12 -9.82
C SER A 95 15.36 10.26 -10.78
N ALA A 96 15.38 9.52 -11.89
CA ALA A 96 16.45 9.53 -12.89
C ALA A 96 16.62 10.91 -13.56
N ASN A 97 15.56 11.70 -13.66
CA ASN A 97 15.59 13.04 -14.24
C ASN A 97 15.67 14.15 -13.16
N HIS A 98 15.90 13.80 -11.91
CA HIS A 98 15.97 14.75 -10.79
C HIS A 98 14.72 15.65 -10.68
N ILE A 99 13.55 15.12 -11.02
CA ILE A 99 12.28 15.82 -10.97
C ILE A 99 11.66 15.60 -9.59
N HIS A 100 11.74 16.60 -8.75
CA HIS A 100 11.33 16.49 -7.35
C HIS A 100 10.27 17.53 -6.94
N SER A 101 9.84 17.46 -5.68
CA SER A 101 8.97 18.44 -5.03
C SER A 101 7.61 18.59 -5.73
N TRP A 102 7.29 19.76 -6.26
CA TRP A 102 5.97 20.04 -6.83
C TRP A 102 5.58 19.16 -8.02
N TRP A 103 6.54 18.76 -8.85
CA TRP A 103 6.29 17.84 -9.96
C TRP A 103 5.92 16.45 -9.45
N LEU A 104 6.56 15.97 -8.39
CA LEU A 104 6.16 14.72 -7.75
C LEU A 104 4.73 14.81 -7.22
N VAL A 105 4.37 15.92 -6.55
CA VAL A 105 3.01 16.15 -6.06
C VAL A 105 1.99 16.14 -7.21
N LEU A 106 2.27 16.87 -8.29
CA LEU A 106 1.39 16.91 -9.46
C LEU A 106 1.19 15.53 -10.09
N VAL A 107 2.29 14.84 -10.39
CA VAL A 107 2.25 13.53 -11.04
C VAL A 107 1.54 12.49 -10.17
N ALA A 108 1.85 12.46 -8.87
CA ALA A 108 1.20 11.52 -7.96
C ALA A 108 -0.28 11.85 -7.72
N THR A 109 -0.67 13.13 -7.76
CA THR A 109 -2.08 13.57 -7.71
C THR A 109 -2.86 13.07 -8.92
N LEU A 110 -2.31 13.23 -10.11
CA LEU A 110 -2.92 12.73 -11.35
C LEU A 110 -2.97 11.20 -11.36
N PHE A 111 -1.89 10.55 -10.95
CA PHE A 111 -1.81 9.09 -10.84
C PHE A 111 -2.82 8.54 -9.82
N ALA A 112 -3.04 9.24 -8.70
CA ALA A 112 -4.03 8.85 -7.70
C ALA A 112 -5.45 8.88 -8.24
N GLY A 113 -5.82 9.94 -8.97
CA GLY A 113 -7.13 10.06 -9.61
C GLY A 113 -7.34 9.01 -10.70
N ALA A 114 -6.39 8.89 -11.63
CA ALA A 114 -6.43 7.90 -12.71
C ALA A 114 -6.43 6.47 -12.15
N GLY A 115 -5.59 6.19 -11.14
CA GLY A 115 -5.52 4.90 -10.47
C GLY A 115 -6.78 4.54 -9.72
N SER A 116 -7.49 5.52 -9.12
CA SER A 116 -8.80 5.28 -8.51
C SER A 116 -9.85 4.89 -9.56
N LEU A 117 -9.93 5.63 -10.67
CA LEU A 117 -10.81 5.29 -11.79
C LEU A 117 -10.51 3.91 -12.37
N TYR A 118 -9.22 3.61 -12.56
CA TYR A 118 -8.79 2.30 -13.03
C TYR A 118 -9.20 1.19 -12.04
N ALA A 119 -8.88 1.33 -10.75
CA ALA A 119 -9.20 0.35 -9.72
C ALA A 119 -10.71 0.08 -9.62
N ASP A 120 -11.54 1.14 -9.70
CA ASP A 120 -12.98 1.04 -9.67
C ASP A 120 -13.52 0.38 -10.96
N SER A 121 -12.96 0.71 -12.13
CA SER A 121 -13.38 0.13 -13.42
C SER A 121 -13.13 -1.36 -13.51
N VAL A 122 -12.05 -1.86 -12.95
CA VAL A 122 -11.68 -3.29 -12.94
C VAL A 122 -12.00 -4.00 -11.63
N ARG A 123 -12.57 -3.28 -10.65
CA ARG A 123 -12.96 -3.79 -9.32
C ARG A 123 -11.81 -4.43 -8.55
N LEU A 124 -10.65 -3.78 -8.54
CA LEU A 124 -9.47 -4.27 -7.82
C LEU A 124 -9.73 -4.40 -6.31
N LYS A 125 -9.19 -5.46 -5.72
CA LYS A 125 -9.15 -5.67 -4.26
C LYS A 125 -7.73 -6.07 -3.85
N PRO A 126 -7.06 -5.27 -2.99
CA PRO A 126 -7.54 -4.12 -2.18
C PRO A 126 -8.05 -2.92 -3.01
N ILE A 127 -9.01 -2.19 -2.43
CA ILE A 127 -9.66 -1.04 -3.08
C ILE A 127 -8.71 0.16 -3.08
N GLY A 128 -8.71 0.91 -4.18
CA GLY A 128 -8.01 2.18 -4.32
C GLY A 128 -6.56 2.09 -4.77
N PRO A 129 -5.94 3.25 -5.05
CA PRO A 129 -4.62 3.35 -5.68
C PRO A 129 -3.44 3.36 -4.70
N PHE A 130 -3.64 3.06 -3.40
CA PHE A 130 -2.64 3.22 -2.34
C PHE A 130 -1.28 2.61 -2.67
N PHE A 131 -1.21 1.34 -3.07
CA PHE A 131 0.06 0.67 -3.33
C PHE A 131 0.79 1.22 -4.56
N GLY A 132 0.06 1.66 -5.59
CA GLY A 132 0.65 2.32 -6.75
C GLY A 132 1.21 3.70 -6.42
N ILE A 133 0.49 4.50 -5.61
CA ILE A 133 0.97 5.80 -5.11
C ILE A 133 2.23 5.60 -4.27
N LEU A 134 2.24 4.59 -3.40
CA LEU A 134 3.39 4.25 -2.56
C LEU A 134 4.60 3.84 -3.41
N ALA A 135 4.40 2.99 -4.43
CA ALA A 135 5.47 2.58 -5.35
C ALA A 135 6.04 3.78 -6.13
N LEU A 136 5.16 4.62 -6.68
CA LEU A 136 5.57 5.84 -7.38
C LEU A 136 6.39 6.75 -6.46
N GLY A 137 5.84 7.09 -5.31
CA GLY A 137 6.48 8.02 -4.38
C GLY A 137 7.81 7.51 -3.82
N ALA A 138 7.88 6.25 -3.40
CA ALA A 138 9.09 5.65 -2.88
C ALA A 138 10.19 5.59 -3.95
N CYS A 139 9.86 5.13 -5.17
CA CYS A 139 10.82 5.07 -6.28
C CYS A 139 11.25 6.46 -6.77
N ALA A 140 10.41 7.49 -6.63
CA ALA A 140 10.79 8.86 -6.99
C ALA A 140 11.71 9.52 -5.95
N SER A 141 11.66 9.08 -4.69
CA SER A 141 12.39 9.71 -3.58
C SER A 141 13.75 9.07 -3.30
N VAL A 142 14.03 7.92 -3.89
CA VAL A 142 15.33 7.24 -3.77
C VAL A 142 16.17 7.54 -5.01
N PRO A 143 17.43 7.97 -4.85
CA PRO A 143 18.34 8.15 -5.99
C PRO A 143 18.49 6.87 -6.80
N THR A 144 18.32 6.97 -8.10
CA THR A 144 18.36 5.81 -9.00
C THR A 144 19.80 5.36 -9.24
N SER A 145 20.12 4.14 -8.85
CA SER A 145 21.46 3.53 -9.02
C SER A 145 21.59 2.70 -10.30
N VAL A 146 20.50 2.52 -11.05
CA VAL A 146 20.44 1.68 -12.26
C VAL A 146 19.61 2.34 -13.36
N PRO A 147 19.80 1.96 -14.64
CA PRO A 147 18.94 2.41 -15.72
C PRO A 147 17.45 2.10 -15.46
N LEU A 148 16.56 2.95 -15.96
CA LEU A 148 15.11 2.78 -15.86
C LEU A 148 14.67 1.38 -16.31
N THR A 149 15.22 0.89 -17.40
CA THR A 149 14.93 -0.44 -17.93
C THR A 149 15.23 -1.56 -16.94
N THR A 150 16.36 -1.49 -16.22
CA THR A 150 16.72 -2.47 -15.19
C THR A 150 15.73 -2.45 -14.02
N ALA A 151 15.37 -1.28 -13.50
CA ALA A 151 14.42 -1.15 -12.42
C ALA A 151 13.04 -1.71 -12.82
N VAL A 152 12.59 -1.39 -14.04
CA VAL A 152 11.31 -1.89 -14.60
C VAL A 152 11.36 -3.40 -14.81
N LEU A 153 12.44 -3.95 -15.32
CA LEU A 153 12.60 -5.40 -15.51
C LEU A 153 12.57 -6.16 -14.17
N ILE A 154 13.21 -5.64 -13.12
CA ILE A 154 13.15 -6.23 -11.78
C ILE A 154 11.72 -6.19 -11.24
N GLY A 155 11.04 -5.05 -11.31
CA GLY A 155 9.66 -4.90 -10.86
C GLY A 155 8.70 -5.79 -11.65
N ALA A 156 8.79 -5.79 -12.98
CA ALA A 156 7.96 -6.62 -13.85
C ALA A 156 8.25 -8.12 -13.66
N GLY A 157 9.52 -8.50 -13.52
CA GLY A 157 9.92 -9.88 -13.25
C GLY A 157 9.36 -10.39 -11.92
N SER A 158 9.43 -9.57 -10.85
CA SER A 158 8.85 -9.90 -9.55
C SER A 158 7.31 -9.96 -9.59
N ALA A 159 6.67 -9.07 -10.36
CA ALA A 159 5.24 -9.14 -10.60
C ALA A 159 4.85 -10.41 -11.36
N ALA A 160 5.57 -10.76 -12.42
CA ALA A 160 5.35 -12.00 -13.16
C ALA A 160 5.55 -13.24 -12.28
N PHE A 161 6.58 -13.25 -11.44
CA PHE A 161 6.77 -14.32 -10.45
C PHE A 161 5.58 -14.42 -9.49
N SER A 162 5.03 -13.29 -9.02
CA SER A 162 3.84 -13.27 -8.17
C SER A 162 2.61 -13.85 -8.87
N LEU A 163 2.45 -13.60 -10.18
CA LEU A 163 1.38 -14.23 -10.98
C LEU A 163 1.56 -15.76 -11.02
N VAL A 164 2.78 -16.23 -11.24
CA VAL A 164 3.09 -17.68 -11.25
C VAL A 164 2.76 -18.30 -9.90
N VAL A 165 3.19 -17.69 -8.78
CA VAL A 165 2.88 -18.16 -7.43
C VAL A 165 1.37 -18.11 -7.17
N GLY A 166 0.69 -17.03 -7.59
CA GLY A 166 -0.75 -16.84 -7.45
C GLY A 166 -1.57 -17.90 -8.23
N PHE A 167 -1.08 -18.28 -9.40
CA PHE A 167 -1.71 -19.29 -10.26
C PHE A 167 -1.30 -20.74 -9.90
N GLY A 168 -0.20 -20.91 -9.16
CA GLY A 168 0.36 -22.23 -8.83
C GLY A 168 -0.62 -23.23 -8.22
N GLY A 169 -1.61 -22.77 -7.46
CA GLY A 169 -2.67 -23.63 -6.92
C GLY A 169 -3.53 -24.32 -7.98
N TRP A 170 -3.61 -23.79 -9.20
CA TRP A 170 -4.33 -24.42 -10.31
C TRP A 170 -3.70 -25.75 -10.73
N PHE A 171 -2.38 -25.86 -10.72
CA PHE A 171 -1.69 -27.09 -11.08
C PHE A 171 -2.10 -28.27 -10.19
N ARG A 172 -2.50 -27.98 -8.95
CA ARG A 172 -2.96 -28.99 -7.98
C ARG A 172 -4.47 -29.28 -8.12
N SER A 173 -5.30 -28.23 -8.23
CA SER A 173 -6.76 -28.37 -8.23
C SER A 173 -7.31 -28.68 -9.62
N ARG A 174 -6.67 -28.22 -10.68
CA ARG A 174 -7.09 -28.24 -12.07
C ARG A 174 -8.53 -27.80 -12.31
N THR A 175 -9.12 -27.06 -11.37
CA THR A 175 -10.48 -26.56 -11.46
C THR A 175 -10.53 -25.34 -12.37
N TRP A 176 -11.36 -25.41 -13.40
CA TRP A 176 -11.64 -24.30 -14.30
C TRP A 176 -13.12 -23.94 -14.19
N VAL A 177 -13.41 -22.73 -13.71
CA VAL A 177 -14.79 -22.26 -13.56
C VAL A 177 -15.20 -21.57 -14.85
N ALA A 178 -16.15 -22.15 -15.58
CA ALA A 178 -16.68 -21.57 -16.80
C ALA A 178 -17.29 -20.17 -16.52
N GLY A 179 -16.86 -19.17 -17.28
CA GLY A 179 -17.34 -17.80 -17.12
C GLY A 179 -16.67 -16.97 -16.01
N ALA A 180 -15.79 -17.56 -15.18
CA ALA A 180 -14.94 -16.79 -14.29
C ALA A 180 -14.01 -15.93 -15.15
N GLY A 181 -14.09 -14.61 -15.03
CA GLY A 181 -13.30 -13.70 -15.86
C GLY A 181 -14.07 -13.05 -17.00
N ARG A 182 -15.38 -13.29 -17.14
CA ARG A 182 -16.23 -12.46 -18.03
C ARG A 182 -16.05 -11.00 -17.68
N GLY A 183 -16.00 -10.14 -18.71
CA GLY A 183 -15.72 -8.72 -18.56
C GLY A 183 -16.59 -8.05 -17.49
N VAL A 184 -15.96 -7.22 -16.68
CA VAL A 184 -16.71 -6.36 -15.76
C VAL A 184 -17.52 -5.39 -16.61
N PRO A 185 -18.84 -5.21 -16.39
CA PRO A 185 -19.61 -4.21 -17.11
C PRO A 185 -18.95 -2.84 -16.95
N ALA A 186 -18.84 -2.09 -18.04
CA ALA A 186 -18.32 -0.73 -17.99
C ALA A 186 -19.12 0.11 -16.99
N LEU A 187 -18.44 0.98 -16.27
CA LEU A 187 -19.10 1.95 -15.37
C LEU A 187 -20.05 2.82 -16.19
N ARG A 188 -21.33 2.79 -15.86
CA ARG A 188 -22.37 3.56 -16.55
C ARG A 188 -23.26 4.31 -15.57
N GLY A 189 -23.75 5.48 -15.96
CA GLY A 189 -24.70 6.26 -15.19
C GLY A 189 -24.23 6.58 -13.76
N PRO A 190 -25.01 6.28 -12.70
CA PRO A 190 -24.66 6.60 -11.32
C PRO A 190 -23.36 6.01 -10.83
N GLN A 191 -22.93 4.87 -11.38
CA GLN A 191 -21.66 4.23 -11.02
C GLN A 191 -20.45 5.02 -11.54
N SER A 192 -20.54 5.60 -12.73
CA SER A 192 -19.47 6.45 -13.27
C SER A 192 -19.33 7.76 -12.48
N GLN A 193 -20.43 8.37 -12.06
CA GLN A 193 -20.40 9.54 -11.18
C GLN A 193 -19.78 9.23 -9.81
N ALA A 194 -20.12 8.09 -9.23
CA ALA A 194 -19.54 7.67 -7.96
C ALA A 194 -18.01 7.44 -8.09
N ALA A 195 -17.56 6.82 -9.17
CA ALA A 195 -16.13 6.62 -9.45
C ALA A 195 -15.39 7.95 -9.68
N LEU A 196 -16.00 8.92 -10.39
CA LEU A 196 -15.43 10.26 -10.57
C LEU A 196 -15.28 11.01 -9.25
N VAL A 197 -16.32 10.97 -8.39
CA VAL A 197 -16.23 11.58 -7.05
C VAL A 197 -15.16 10.87 -6.21
N HIS A 198 -15.04 9.56 -6.33
CA HIS A 198 -14.00 8.78 -5.64
C HIS A 198 -12.61 9.17 -6.12
N ALA A 199 -12.39 9.28 -7.43
CA ALA A 199 -11.15 9.76 -8.02
C ALA A 199 -10.80 11.19 -7.58
N ALA A 200 -11.77 12.11 -7.61
CA ALA A 200 -11.57 13.47 -7.15
C ALA A 200 -11.15 13.54 -5.67
N ARG A 201 -11.72 12.69 -4.81
CA ARG A 201 -11.28 12.57 -3.41
C ARG A 201 -9.83 12.13 -3.30
N TYR A 202 -9.42 11.10 -4.07
CA TYR A 202 -8.03 10.64 -4.06
C TYR A 202 -7.08 11.73 -4.55
N SER A 203 -7.40 12.39 -5.67
CA SER A 203 -6.58 13.50 -6.17
C SER A 203 -6.48 14.63 -5.15
N LEU A 204 -7.60 15.05 -4.55
CA LEU A 204 -7.61 16.12 -3.56
C LEU A 204 -6.81 15.76 -2.31
N ALA A 205 -6.98 14.54 -1.76
CA ALA A 205 -6.28 14.12 -0.56
C ALA A 205 -4.78 13.98 -0.78
N VAL A 206 -4.39 13.34 -1.90
CA VAL A 206 -2.98 13.14 -2.26
C VAL A 206 -2.31 14.47 -2.57
N GLY A 207 -2.95 15.33 -3.37
CA GLY A 207 -2.43 16.66 -3.70
C GLY A 207 -2.28 17.55 -2.49
N ALA A 208 -3.30 17.63 -1.62
CA ALA A 208 -3.24 18.43 -0.40
C ALA A 208 -2.16 17.93 0.57
N ALA A 209 -2.08 16.62 0.81
CA ALA A 209 -1.06 16.04 1.68
C ALA A 209 0.36 16.27 1.11
N GLY A 210 0.55 16.11 -0.20
CA GLY A 210 1.82 16.39 -0.86
C GLY A 210 2.21 17.86 -0.79
N ALA A 211 1.26 18.78 -1.01
CA ALA A 211 1.49 20.21 -0.90
C ALA A 211 1.90 20.61 0.52
N ILE A 212 1.22 20.08 1.55
CA ILE A 212 1.59 20.30 2.95
C ILE A 212 3.00 19.79 3.21
N GLY A 213 3.35 18.57 2.75
CA GLY A 213 4.68 18.00 2.90
C GLY A 213 5.77 18.89 2.27
N VAL A 214 5.57 19.34 1.04
CA VAL A 214 6.54 20.25 0.37
C VAL A 214 6.65 21.59 1.09
N LEU A 215 5.53 22.20 1.47
CA LEU A 215 5.51 23.51 2.17
C LEU A 215 6.11 23.44 3.58
N SER A 216 6.02 22.28 4.24
CA SER A 216 6.66 22.06 5.55
C SER A 216 8.15 21.75 5.47
N GLY A 217 8.72 21.66 4.26
CA GLY A 217 10.12 21.33 4.05
C GLY A 217 10.47 19.85 4.27
N SER A 218 9.47 18.96 4.22
CA SER A 218 9.70 17.53 4.35
C SER A 218 10.57 16.98 3.21
N GLY A 219 11.54 16.14 3.55
CA GLY A 219 12.34 15.41 2.57
C GLY A 219 11.56 14.31 1.84
N HIS A 220 10.44 13.84 2.42
CA HIS A 220 9.70 12.67 1.94
C HIS A 220 8.18 12.89 1.85
N PRO A 221 7.68 13.92 1.13
CA PRO A 221 6.25 14.25 1.04
C PRO A 221 5.39 13.07 0.52
N HIS A 222 5.97 12.13 -0.19
CA HIS A 222 5.29 10.95 -0.70
C HIS A 222 4.72 10.05 0.40
N TRP A 223 5.26 10.08 1.61
CA TRP A 223 4.71 9.31 2.73
C TRP A 223 3.37 9.88 3.21
N ALA A 224 3.22 11.22 3.27
CA ALA A 224 1.93 11.84 3.55
C ALA A 224 0.92 11.57 2.44
N MET A 225 1.35 11.68 1.18
CA MET A 225 0.51 11.40 0.01
C MET A 225 -0.05 9.98 0.05
N ALA A 226 0.81 8.98 0.30
CA ALA A 226 0.37 7.59 0.45
C ALA A 226 -0.54 7.39 1.68
N ALA A 227 -0.24 8.04 2.82
CA ALA A 227 -1.05 7.93 4.02
C ALA A 227 -2.44 8.55 3.83
N ALA A 228 -2.57 9.65 3.07
CA ALA A 228 -3.83 10.32 2.77
C ALA A 228 -4.78 9.46 1.91
N ALA A 229 -4.24 8.58 1.08
CA ALA A 229 -5.03 7.66 0.27
C ALA A 229 -5.75 6.58 1.09
N VAL A 230 -5.23 6.20 2.26
CA VAL A 230 -5.70 5.05 3.04
C VAL A 230 -7.14 5.20 3.57
N PRO A 231 -7.54 6.31 4.19
CA PRO A 231 -8.90 6.47 4.68
C PRO A 231 -9.94 6.32 3.58
N LEU A 232 -9.64 6.79 2.36
CA LEU A 232 -10.58 6.82 1.24
C LEU A 232 -10.98 5.43 0.72
N ALA A 233 -10.22 4.39 1.03
CA ALA A 233 -10.55 3.00 0.70
C ALA A 233 -11.67 2.40 1.58
N GLY A 234 -12.15 3.12 2.60
CA GLY A 234 -13.31 2.71 3.41
C GLY A 234 -14.63 2.86 2.64
N ALA A 235 -15.54 1.90 2.83
CA ALA A 235 -16.83 1.88 2.13
C ALA A 235 -17.73 3.04 2.56
N ASP A 236 -17.75 3.35 3.84
CA ASP A 236 -18.55 4.41 4.48
C ASP A 236 -17.69 5.32 5.35
N LEU A 237 -18.27 6.37 5.88
CA LEU A 237 -17.53 7.36 6.67
C LEU A 237 -16.90 6.76 7.95
N PRO A 238 -17.62 5.96 8.76
CA PRO A 238 -17.00 5.28 9.90
C PRO A 238 -15.80 4.42 9.52
N SER A 239 -15.90 3.57 8.48
CA SER A 239 -14.79 2.75 8.00
C SER A 239 -13.61 3.59 7.53
N ARG A 240 -13.85 4.76 6.90
CA ARG A 240 -12.80 5.68 6.47
C ARG A 240 -12.03 6.26 7.66
N VAL A 241 -12.76 6.70 8.68
CA VAL A 241 -12.15 7.21 9.91
C VAL A 241 -11.37 6.10 10.63
N HIS A 242 -11.95 4.90 10.78
CA HIS A 242 -11.26 3.76 11.40
C HIS A 242 -9.99 3.38 10.65
N ARG A 243 -10.01 3.36 9.30
CA ARG A 243 -8.79 3.10 8.51
C ARG A 243 -7.72 4.16 8.71
N GLY A 244 -8.10 5.43 8.84
CA GLY A 244 -7.17 6.52 9.15
C GLY A 244 -6.55 6.35 10.54
N ILE A 245 -7.35 6.05 11.56
CA ILE A 245 -6.85 5.76 12.92
C ILE A 245 -5.92 4.54 12.93
N HIS A 246 -6.33 3.45 12.30
CA HIS A 246 -5.50 2.25 12.16
C HIS A 246 -4.19 2.54 11.42
N ARG A 247 -4.20 3.45 10.43
CA ARG A 247 -3.00 3.89 9.73
C ARG A 247 -2.04 4.59 10.67
N ILE A 248 -2.52 5.52 11.48
CA ILE A 248 -1.70 6.25 12.46
C ILE A 248 -1.15 5.26 13.50
N VAL A 249 -2.03 4.61 14.24
CA VAL A 249 -1.64 3.72 15.36
C VAL A 249 -0.73 2.59 14.88
N GLY A 250 -1.11 1.90 13.80
CA GLY A 250 -0.33 0.79 13.26
C GLY A 250 1.06 1.23 12.76
N THR A 251 1.15 2.41 12.12
CA THR A 251 2.46 2.95 11.70
C THR A 251 3.31 3.33 12.91
N PHE A 252 2.75 3.98 13.94
CA PHE A 252 3.51 4.36 15.14
C PHE A 252 4.05 3.13 15.89
N LEU A 253 3.25 2.08 16.04
CA LEU A 253 3.72 0.82 16.59
C LEU A 253 4.80 0.17 15.71
N GLY A 254 4.62 0.21 14.39
CA GLY A 254 5.62 -0.29 13.43
C GLY A 254 6.92 0.51 13.46
N LEU A 255 6.86 1.83 13.72
CA LEU A 255 8.03 2.66 13.94
C LEU A 255 8.79 2.24 15.20
N GLY A 256 8.09 1.77 16.24
CA GLY A 256 8.73 1.15 17.40
C GLY A 256 9.58 -0.08 17.03
N ILE A 257 9.09 -0.94 16.12
CA ILE A 257 9.86 -2.07 15.60
C ILE A 257 11.09 -1.56 14.81
N VAL A 258 10.90 -0.58 13.93
CA VAL A 258 12.00 0.01 13.14
C VAL A 258 13.05 0.63 14.05
N ALA A 259 12.62 1.34 15.11
CA ALA A 259 13.52 1.92 16.10
C ALA A 259 14.34 0.84 16.81
N VAL A 260 13.71 -0.24 17.27
CA VAL A 260 14.41 -1.38 17.89
C VAL A 260 15.44 -1.98 16.94
N VAL A 261 15.14 -2.06 15.63
CA VAL A 261 16.06 -2.62 14.65
C VAL A 261 17.24 -1.70 14.37
N LEU A 262 16.98 -0.41 14.11
CA LEU A 262 17.98 0.51 13.57
C LEU A 262 18.79 1.27 14.62
N PHE A 263 18.23 1.53 15.81
CA PHE A 263 18.99 2.21 16.86
C PHE A 263 19.94 1.23 17.57
N PRO A 264 21.15 1.67 17.91
CA PRO A 264 22.09 0.82 18.63
C PRO A 264 21.56 0.47 20.03
N GLY A 265 21.64 -0.80 20.39
CA GLY A 265 21.22 -1.28 21.70
C GLY A 265 21.14 -2.80 21.78
N PRO A 266 20.97 -3.36 23.00
CA PRO A 266 20.96 -4.81 23.21
C PRO A 266 19.74 -5.51 22.61
N LEU A 267 18.68 -4.79 22.29
CA LEU A 267 17.50 -5.34 21.62
C LEU A 267 17.61 -5.33 20.09
N SER A 268 18.59 -4.60 19.53
CA SER A 268 18.77 -4.54 18.08
C SER A 268 19.38 -5.85 17.56
N PRO A 269 18.78 -6.49 16.55
CA PRO A 269 19.39 -7.63 15.90
C PRO A 269 20.74 -7.29 15.24
N LEU A 270 20.99 -6.03 14.89
CA LEU A 270 22.25 -5.56 14.33
C LEU A 270 23.40 -5.64 15.36
N HIS A 271 23.08 -5.58 16.64
CA HIS A 271 24.07 -5.78 17.72
C HIS A 271 24.65 -7.19 17.72
N TYR A 272 23.84 -8.20 17.40
CA TYR A 272 24.28 -9.62 17.39
C TYR A 272 24.90 -10.07 16.09
N PHE A 273 24.70 -9.32 15.00
CA PHE A 273 25.22 -9.64 13.68
C PHE A 273 26.02 -8.46 13.10
N PRO A 274 27.14 -8.06 13.74
CA PRO A 274 27.96 -6.97 13.26
C PRO A 274 28.51 -7.28 11.86
N GLY A 275 28.49 -6.29 10.97
CA GLY A 275 28.93 -6.46 9.58
C GLY A 275 27.90 -7.12 8.65
N HIS A 276 26.75 -7.57 9.16
CA HIS A 276 25.71 -8.23 8.35
C HIS A 276 24.42 -7.39 8.25
N THR A 277 24.51 -6.08 8.44
CA THR A 277 23.36 -5.16 8.44
C THR A 277 22.42 -5.40 7.26
N THR A 278 22.97 -5.44 6.07
CA THR A 278 22.21 -5.66 4.81
C THR A 278 21.40 -6.96 4.83
N VAL A 279 22.03 -8.06 5.26
CA VAL A 279 21.38 -9.38 5.33
C VAL A 279 20.26 -9.35 6.36
N VAL A 280 20.52 -8.79 7.54
CA VAL A 280 19.54 -8.68 8.64
C VAL A 280 18.32 -7.86 8.18
N LEU A 281 18.53 -6.70 7.55
CA LEU A 281 17.43 -5.88 7.06
C LEU A 281 16.62 -6.59 5.99
N ALA A 282 17.27 -7.25 5.01
CA ALA A 282 16.59 -7.99 3.96
C ALA A 282 15.77 -9.16 4.51
N VAL A 283 16.30 -9.91 5.47
CA VAL A 283 15.58 -11.00 6.13
C VAL A 283 14.38 -10.48 6.92
N LEU A 284 14.53 -9.37 7.65
CA LEU A 284 13.44 -8.75 8.40
C LEU A 284 12.32 -8.26 7.48
N VAL A 285 12.64 -7.73 6.29
CA VAL A 285 11.62 -7.38 5.28
C VAL A 285 10.76 -8.60 4.93
N VAL A 286 11.41 -9.74 4.65
CA VAL A 286 10.70 -11.00 4.31
C VAL A 286 9.87 -11.51 5.51
N LEU A 287 10.44 -11.49 6.71
CA LEU A 287 9.75 -11.94 7.92
C LEU A 287 8.54 -11.07 8.27
N CYS A 288 8.64 -9.75 8.10
CA CYS A 288 7.54 -8.82 8.34
C CYS A 288 6.44 -8.90 7.25
N GLN A 289 6.78 -9.34 6.05
CA GLN A 289 5.78 -9.45 4.97
C GLN A 289 4.70 -10.50 5.26
N PHE A 290 5.06 -11.60 5.89
CA PHE A 290 4.08 -12.66 6.20
C PHE A 290 2.97 -12.17 7.16
N PRO A 291 3.25 -11.63 8.35
CA PRO A 291 2.21 -11.09 9.25
C PRO A 291 1.50 -9.87 8.65
N THR A 292 2.17 -9.04 7.86
CA THR A 292 1.51 -7.97 7.10
C THR A 292 0.32 -8.52 6.32
N GLU A 293 0.57 -9.54 5.53
CA GLU A 293 -0.46 -10.12 4.68
C GLU A 293 -1.49 -10.92 5.47
N LEU A 294 -1.07 -11.60 6.52
CA LEU A 294 -1.97 -12.34 7.40
C LEU A 294 -3.06 -11.43 8.02
N PHE A 295 -2.68 -10.22 8.41
CA PHE A 295 -3.59 -9.27 9.04
C PHE A 295 -4.28 -8.32 8.04
N MET A 296 -3.82 -8.18 6.81
CA MET A 296 -4.29 -7.16 5.86
C MET A 296 -5.82 -7.18 5.66
N ALA A 297 -6.44 -8.35 5.66
CA ALA A 297 -7.89 -8.50 5.52
C ALA A 297 -8.63 -8.55 6.86
N ARG A 298 -7.95 -8.88 7.96
CA ARG A 298 -8.58 -9.12 9.27
C ARG A 298 -8.55 -7.88 10.17
N HIS A 299 -7.44 -7.15 10.15
CA HIS A 299 -7.26 -5.97 10.98
C HIS A 299 -6.18 -5.06 10.41
N TYR A 300 -6.60 -4.03 9.70
CA TYR A 300 -5.69 -3.15 8.97
C TYR A 300 -4.60 -2.53 9.86
N GLY A 301 -4.92 -2.18 11.11
CA GLY A 301 -3.93 -1.63 12.06
C GLY A 301 -2.76 -2.59 12.31
N TRP A 302 -3.05 -3.85 12.62
CA TRP A 302 -2.01 -4.88 12.81
C TRP A 302 -1.20 -5.14 11.53
N ALA A 303 -1.84 -5.11 10.36
CA ALA A 303 -1.11 -5.18 9.10
C ALA A 303 -0.10 -4.03 8.97
N MET A 304 -0.47 -2.82 9.38
CA MET A 304 0.42 -1.65 9.32
C MET A 304 1.59 -1.72 10.30
N VAL A 305 1.43 -2.38 11.44
CA VAL A 305 2.54 -2.62 12.39
C VAL A 305 3.70 -3.35 11.70
N PHE A 306 3.39 -4.34 10.85
CA PHE A 306 4.40 -5.13 10.15
C PHE A 306 4.75 -4.55 8.76
N PHE A 307 3.82 -3.89 8.09
CA PHE A 307 4.09 -3.28 6.79
C PHE A 307 5.00 -2.05 6.88
N THR A 308 4.94 -1.30 7.98
CA THR A 308 5.82 -0.15 8.20
C THR A 308 7.30 -0.54 8.19
N PRO A 309 7.76 -1.56 8.95
CA PRO A 309 9.12 -2.08 8.81
C PRO A 309 9.46 -2.53 7.39
N VAL A 310 8.56 -3.24 6.69
CA VAL A 310 8.83 -3.65 5.28
C VAL A 310 9.24 -2.46 4.44
N ILE A 311 8.46 -1.38 4.45
CA ILE A 311 8.70 -0.21 3.60
C ILE A 311 9.93 0.58 4.03
N LEU A 312 10.15 0.76 5.34
CA LEU A 312 11.28 1.56 5.82
C LEU A 312 12.60 0.81 5.70
N LEU A 313 12.62 -0.50 5.92
CA LEU A 313 13.85 -1.27 5.77
C LEU A 313 14.26 -1.43 4.30
N ILE A 314 13.32 -1.56 3.34
CA ILE A 314 13.69 -1.51 1.92
C ILE A 314 14.17 -0.12 1.50
N ALA A 315 13.62 0.96 2.05
CA ALA A 315 14.12 2.31 1.81
C ALA A 315 15.55 2.46 2.36
N GLN A 316 15.80 1.94 3.56
CA GLN A 316 17.12 1.94 4.19
C GLN A 316 18.16 1.10 3.41
N LEU A 317 17.74 0.00 2.78
CA LEU A 317 18.58 -0.80 1.89
C LEU A 317 18.91 -0.05 0.59
N ALA A 318 17.95 0.69 0.05
CA ALA A 318 18.09 1.41 -1.22
C ALA A 318 18.87 2.73 -1.07
N ALA A 319 18.62 3.48 -0.01
CA ALA A 319 19.27 4.75 0.31
C ALA A 319 19.37 4.89 1.84
N PRO A 320 20.49 4.48 2.44
CA PRO A 320 20.71 4.59 3.88
C PRO A 320 20.61 6.04 4.36
N MET A 321 19.87 6.26 5.45
CA MET A 321 19.69 7.56 6.09
C MET A 321 19.75 7.43 7.60
N ASP A 322 19.88 8.55 8.30
CA ASP A 322 19.86 8.57 9.76
C ASP A 322 18.55 7.96 10.31
N PRO A 323 18.62 6.97 11.21
CA PRO A 323 17.43 6.32 11.76
C PRO A 323 16.47 7.28 12.48
N GLY A 324 16.99 8.32 13.14
CA GLY A 324 16.18 9.32 13.85
C GLY A 324 15.36 10.15 12.87
N VAL A 325 16.00 10.62 11.79
CA VAL A 325 15.33 11.35 10.71
C VAL A 325 14.28 10.48 10.05
N LEU A 326 14.61 9.23 9.70
CA LEU A 326 13.69 8.28 9.08
C LEU A 326 12.42 8.06 9.92
N VAL A 327 12.59 7.79 11.22
CA VAL A 327 11.47 7.54 12.14
C VAL A 327 10.62 8.78 12.34
N MET A 328 11.25 9.94 12.56
CA MET A 328 10.55 11.20 12.81
C MET A 328 9.74 11.66 11.60
N GLU A 329 10.37 11.73 10.43
CA GLU A 329 9.68 12.13 9.20
C GLU A 329 8.53 11.19 8.87
N ARG A 330 8.74 9.88 9.00
CA ARG A 330 7.67 8.90 8.78
C ARG A 330 6.50 9.08 9.73
N ALA A 331 6.75 9.39 11.01
CA ALA A 331 5.71 9.65 12.00
C ALA A 331 4.88 10.88 11.61
N ILE A 332 5.54 12.00 11.35
CA ILE A 332 4.90 13.28 10.99
C ILE A 332 4.10 13.12 9.71
N GLU A 333 4.73 12.62 8.65
CA GLU A 333 4.11 12.48 7.33
C GLU A 333 2.91 11.53 7.35
N THR A 334 2.98 10.43 8.13
CA THR A 334 1.84 9.52 8.27
C THR A 334 0.69 10.19 9.02
N PHE A 335 0.98 10.94 10.07
CA PHE A 335 -0.05 11.67 10.83
C PHE A 335 -0.73 12.72 9.95
N VAL A 336 0.05 13.59 9.32
CA VAL A 336 -0.45 14.64 8.42
C VAL A 336 -1.30 14.03 7.30
N GLY A 337 -0.77 13.03 6.60
CA GLY A 337 -1.47 12.40 5.50
C GLY A 337 -2.80 11.76 5.94
N ALA A 338 -2.79 10.99 7.03
CA ALA A 338 -4.02 10.35 7.53
C ALA A 338 -5.09 11.38 7.94
N VAL A 339 -4.69 12.47 8.61
CA VAL A 339 -5.60 13.57 8.98
C VAL A 339 -6.19 14.24 7.73
N VAL A 340 -5.36 14.56 6.73
CA VAL A 340 -5.82 15.12 5.45
C VAL A 340 -6.79 14.18 4.75
N GLY A 341 -6.49 12.88 4.69
CA GLY A 341 -7.36 11.87 4.09
C GLY A 341 -8.71 11.75 4.78
N ILE A 342 -8.73 11.78 6.12
CA ILE A 342 -9.98 11.81 6.92
C ILE A 342 -10.75 13.12 6.65
N ALA A 343 -10.07 14.27 6.66
CA ALA A 343 -10.70 15.56 6.39
C ALA A 343 -11.38 15.58 5.02
N VAL A 344 -10.70 15.13 3.96
CA VAL A 344 -11.28 15.02 2.62
C VAL A 344 -12.47 14.05 2.61
N ALA A 345 -12.36 12.90 3.31
CA ALA A 345 -13.47 11.94 3.41
C ALA A 345 -14.72 12.53 4.08
N VAL A 346 -14.54 13.46 5.04
CA VAL A 346 -15.64 14.15 5.75
C VAL A 346 -16.22 15.30 4.91
N LEU A 347 -15.35 16.11 4.30
CA LEU A 347 -15.75 17.33 3.58
C LEU A 347 -16.37 17.01 2.22
N VAL A 348 -15.81 16.06 1.49
CA VAL A 348 -16.30 15.67 0.15
C VAL A 348 -17.31 14.51 0.31
N ARG A 349 -18.50 14.80 0.80
CA ARG A 349 -19.59 13.81 0.88
C ARG A 349 -20.22 13.62 -0.49
N SER A 350 -20.40 12.36 -0.95
CA SER A 350 -21.35 12.10 -2.02
C SER A 350 -22.74 12.39 -1.48
N ARG A 351 -23.51 13.27 -2.12
CA ARG A 351 -24.94 13.31 -1.92
C ARG A 351 -25.48 11.93 -2.30
N ARG A 352 -25.79 11.07 -1.34
CA ARG A 352 -26.66 9.94 -1.59
C ARG A 352 -27.97 10.55 -2.08
N GLY A 353 -28.26 10.39 -3.37
CA GLY A 353 -29.62 10.62 -3.88
C GLY A 353 -30.53 9.75 -3.00
N GLY A 354 -31.39 10.39 -2.25
CA GLY A 354 -32.46 9.72 -1.55
C GLY A 354 -33.42 9.11 -2.57
N LEU A 355 -33.24 7.82 -2.85
CA LEU A 355 -34.17 6.97 -3.57
C LEU A 355 -33.98 5.54 -3.05
N VAL A 356 -34.36 5.33 -1.80
CA VAL A 356 -34.95 4.09 -1.37
C VAL A 356 -36.19 4.50 -0.59
N GLY A 357 -37.27 4.71 -1.33
CA GLY A 357 -38.60 4.61 -0.77
C GLY A 357 -38.78 3.17 -0.25
N PRO A 358 -39.53 2.96 0.83
CA PRO A 358 -39.85 1.63 1.30
C PRO A 358 -40.57 0.86 0.18
N PRO A 359 -40.34 -0.47 0.04
CA PRO A 359 -41.14 -1.26 -0.88
C PRO A 359 -42.61 -1.10 -0.46
N ALA A 360 -43.42 -0.66 -1.39
CA ALA A 360 -44.88 -0.72 -1.24
C ALA A 360 -45.28 -2.17 -1.07
N GLY A 361 -46.14 -2.39 -0.09
CA GLY A 361 -46.64 -3.59 0.53
C GLY A 361 -47.00 -4.78 -0.35
#